data_889869f6370e29aa204f203227a83d05
#
_entry.id   889869f6370e29aa204f203227a83d05
#
_cell.length_a   1.000
_cell.length_b   1.000
_cell.length_c   1.000
_cell.angle_alpha   90.00
_cell.angle_beta   90.00
_cell.angle_gamma   90.00
#
_symmetry.space_group_name_H-M   'P 1'
#
loop_
_entity.id
_entity.type
_entity.pdbx_description
1 polymer ?
#
loop_
_entity_poly.entity_id
_entity_poly.type
_entity_poly.pdbx_seq_one_letter_code
_entity_poly.pdbx_strand_id
1 'polypeptide(L)'
;LATVADKVYLNPQGCVGIKGLAAELMFFKGTLEKLDIQTQIIRHGKFKSAVEPYILDKMSQANREQYQKLLDVLWQQMVDGIATQRKIATEDLNLMADSLKIQLGEDAVKNKLVDKLLYRDEVLTELRAKLGVNEKDDINFISAAKFFKVKGKEKISIGKKKIALVYAIGQIGVGEGDE
;
A
#
# COMPACT_ATOMS: atom_id res chain seq x y z
N LEU A 1 1.74 -1.28 -6.71
CA LEU A 1 2.83 -0.41 -7.19
C LEU A 1 3.57 -1.03 -8.38
N ALA A 2 4.02 -2.29 -8.30
CA ALA A 2 4.79 -2.91 -9.41
C ALA A 2 4.01 -3.00 -10.73
N THR A 3 2.69 -3.04 -10.69
CA THR A 3 1.84 -3.21 -11.87
C THR A 3 1.88 -2.05 -12.87
N VAL A 4 2.41 -0.89 -12.48
CA VAL A 4 2.60 0.26 -13.40
C VAL A 4 3.81 0.10 -14.33
N ALA A 5 4.66 -0.90 -14.09
CA ALA A 5 5.81 -1.19 -14.94
C ALA A 5 5.39 -1.94 -16.21
N ASP A 6 6.11 -1.71 -17.32
CA ASP A 6 5.88 -2.43 -18.58
C ASP A 6 6.11 -3.94 -18.45
N LYS A 7 7.04 -4.32 -17.56
CA LYS A 7 7.36 -5.72 -17.24
C LYS A 7 7.49 -5.89 -15.73
N VAL A 8 6.86 -6.94 -15.24
CA VAL A 8 6.93 -7.36 -13.83
C VAL A 8 7.49 -8.76 -13.78
N TYR A 9 8.64 -8.90 -13.14
CA TYR A 9 9.30 -10.19 -12.95
C TYR A 9 9.23 -10.61 -11.49
N LEU A 10 9.06 -11.89 -11.26
CA LEU A 10 9.07 -12.50 -9.93
C LEU A 10 10.22 -13.50 -9.84
N ASN A 11 10.91 -13.52 -8.70
CA ASN A 11 11.87 -14.57 -8.45
C ASN A 11 11.15 -15.94 -8.46
N PRO A 12 11.71 -17.01 -9.08
CA PRO A 12 11.08 -18.33 -9.11
C PRO A 12 10.68 -18.88 -7.73
N GLN A 13 11.42 -18.50 -6.66
CA GLN A 13 11.10 -18.87 -5.28
C GLN A 13 10.24 -17.81 -4.57
N GLY A 14 9.81 -16.76 -5.27
CA GLY A 14 8.97 -15.70 -4.73
C GLY A 14 7.48 -16.04 -4.80
N CYS A 15 6.68 -15.29 -4.07
CA CYS A 15 5.23 -15.40 -4.13
C CYS A 15 4.56 -14.02 -4.28
N VAL A 16 3.35 -14.02 -4.84
CA VAL A 16 2.46 -12.86 -4.88
C VAL A 16 1.27 -13.15 -3.99
N GLY A 17 1.06 -12.33 -2.96
CA GLY A 17 -0.07 -12.48 -2.05
C GLY A 17 -1.26 -11.62 -2.47
N ILE A 18 -2.31 -12.23 -3.01
CA ILE A 18 -3.62 -11.61 -3.19
C ILE A 18 -4.59 -12.32 -2.27
N LYS A 19 -4.85 -11.74 -1.07
CA LYS A 19 -5.59 -12.40 0.02
C LYS A 19 -6.68 -11.52 0.63
N GLY A 20 -6.91 -10.34 0.08
CA GLY A 20 -7.78 -9.34 0.70
C GLY A 20 -7.07 -8.53 1.80
N LEU A 21 -7.84 -7.75 2.53
CA LEU A 21 -7.38 -6.92 3.64
C LEU A 21 -8.12 -7.30 4.93
N ALA A 22 -7.40 -7.29 6.05
CA ALA A 22 -7.96 -7.49 7.37
C ALA A 22 -7.41 -6.44 8.35
N ALA A 23 -8.19 -6.11 9.36
CA ALA A 23 -7.76 -5.28 10.48
C ALA A 23 -8.10 -5.98 11.79
N GLU A 24 -7.12 -6.09 12.68
CA GLU A 24 -7.28 -6.64 14.02
C GLU A 24 -7.03 -5.54 15.06
N LEU A 25 -7.92 -5.44 16.04
CA LEU A 25 -7.77 -4.51 17.14
C LEU A 25 -7.68 -5.30 18.46
N MET A 26 -6.66 -4.96 19.24
CA MET A 26 -6.53 -5.47 20.60
C MET A 26 -7.34 -4.62 21.56
N PHE A 27 -7.94 -5.27 22.59
CA PHE A 27 -8.72 -4.62 23.63
C PHE A 27 -8.07 -4.90 24.98
N PHE A 28 -7.81 -3.84 25.74
CA PHE A 28 -7.01 -3.89 26.97
C PHE A 28 -7.85 -3.71 28.24
N LYS A 29 -9.17 -3.48 28.13
CA LYS A 29 -10.05 -3.21 29.26
C LYS A 29 -9.90 -4.27 30.36
N GLY A 30 -10.01 -5.56 30.02
CA GLY A 30 -9.88 -6.63 31.01
C GLY A 30 -8.50 -6.72 31.67
N THR A 31 -7.42 -6.30 30.98
CA THR A 31 -6.08 -6.21 31.56
C THR A 31 -5.99 -5.04 32.53
N LEU A 32 -6.54 -3.89 32.18
CA LEU A 32 -6.54 -2.68 33.01
C LEU A 32 -7.36 -2.92 34.29
N GLU A 33 -8.50 -3.57 34.19
CA GLU A 33 -9.34 -3.98 35.34
C GLU A 33 -8.56 -4.89 36.32
N LYS A 34 -7.80 -5.87 35.80
CA LYS A 34 -6.96 -6.75 36.64
C LYS A 34 -5.81 -6.04 37.33
N LEU A 35 -5.36 -4.92 36.78
CA LEU A 35 -4.32 -4.06 37.35
C LEU A 35 -4.89 -2.94 38.20
N ASP A 36 -6.19 -2.92 38.46
CA ASP A 36 -6.91 -1.87 39.17
C ASP A 36 -6.71 -0.46 38.57
N ILE A 37 -6.55 -0.40 37.23
CA ILE A 37 -6.39 0.85 36.48
C ILE A 37 -7.75 1.29 35.93
N GLN A 38 -8.25 2.44 36.38
CA GLN A 38 -9.46 3.05 35.88
C GLN A 38 -9.15 4.05 34.76
N THR A 39 -9.63 3.77 33.57
CA THR A 39 -9.50 4.69 32.43
C THR A 39 -10.56 5.77 32.48
N GLN A 40 -10.14 7.04 32.46
CA GLN A 40 -11.04 8.18 32.33
C GLN A 40 -10.96 8.73 30.90
N ILE A 41 -12.06 8.60 30.16
CA ILE A 41 -12.10 8.98 28.75
C ILE A 41 -13.22 9.97 28.51
N ILE A 42 -12.87 11.12 27.95
CA ILE A 42 -13.80 12.13 27.50
C ILE A 42 -13.84 12.06 25.98
N ARG A 43 -14.97 11.62 25.42
CA ARG A 43 -15.18 11.57 23.97
C ARG A 43 -16.53 12.15 23.59
N HIS A 44 -16.62 12.76 22.44
CA HIS A 44 -17.86 13.22 21.86
C HIS A 44 -18.03 12.70 20.43
N GLY A 45 -19.19 12.12 20.14
CA GLY A 45 -19.54 11.63 18.81
C GLY A 45 -19.41 10.10 18.63
N LYS A 46 -20.29 9.56 17.77
CA LYS A 46 -20.49 8.12 17.52
C LYS A 46 -19.22 7.43 16.99
N PHE A 47 -18.44 8.13 16.17
CA PHE A 47 -17.31 7.57 15.44
C PHE A 47 -15.93 7.91 16.03
N LYS A 48 -15.87 8.29 17.31
CA LYS A 48 -14.62 8.50 18.04
C LYS A 48 -14.15 7.20 18.70
N SER A 49 -13.66 6.28 17.88
CA SER A 49 -13.40 4.88 18.27
C SER A 49 -11.98 4.61 18.77
N ALA A 50 -11.04 5.55 18.63
CA ALA A 50 -9.64 5.37 19.03
C ALA A 50 -9.43 4.96 20.49
N VAL A 51 -10.40 5.26 21.38
CA VAL A 51 -10.35 4.95 22.81
C VAL A 51 -11.09 3.65 23.19
N GLU A 52 -11.79 3.03 22.26
CA GLU A 52 -12.55 1.79 22.51
C GLU A 52 -11.69 0.66 23.06
N PRO A 53 -10.42 0.47 22.62
CA PRO A 53 -9.56 -0.57 23.18
C PRO A 53 -9.37 -0.52 24.70
N TYR A 54 -9.57 0.62 25.32
CA TYR A 54 -9.36 0.82 26.76
C TYR A 54 -10.65 0.71 27.58
N ILE A 55 -11.82 0.81 26.95
CA ILE A 55 -13.13 0.87 27.64
C ILE A 55 -14.12 -0.19 27.21
N LEU A 56 -13.85 -0.90 26.12
CA LEU A 56 -14.70 -1.97 25.61
C LEU A 56 -13.95 -3.29 25.55
N ASP A 57 -14.68 -4.41 25.51
CA ASP A 57 -14.10 -5.75 25.34
C ASP A 57 -14.05 -6.17 23.87
N LYS A 58 -14.76 -5.46 23.01
CA LYS A 58 -14.83 -5.70 21.58
C LYS A 58 -15.17 -4.42 20.82
N MET A 59 -14.92 -4.43 19.54
CA MET A 59 -15.21 -3.34 18.61
C MET A 59 -16.71 -3.01 18.62
N SER A 60 -17.07 -1.73 18.76
CA SER A 60 -18.45 -1.27 18.59
C SER A 60 -18.92 -1.43 17.15
N GLN A 61 -20.23 -1.44 16.94
CA GLN A 61 -20.80 -1.51 15.59
C GLN A 61 -20.36 -0.30 14.73
N ALA A 62 -20.35 0.90 15.30
CA ALA A 62 -19.91 2.10 14.59
C ALA A 62 -18.42 2.03 14.16
N ASN A 63 -17.57 1.49 15.03
CA ASN A 63 -16.16 1.28 14.72
C ASN A 63 -15.99 0.22 13.63
N ARG A 64 -16.74 -0.87 13.71
CA ARG A 64 -16.74 -1.92 12.66
C ARG A 64 -17.15 -1.36 11.31
N GLU A 65 -18.19 -0.53 11.25
CA GLU A 65 -18.62 0.14 10.02
C GLU A 65 -17.50 1.01 9.41
N GLN A 66 -16.76 1.75 10.26
CA GLN A 66 -15.63 2.57 9.82
C GLN A 66 -14.50 1.72 9.22
N TYR A 67 -14.08 0.67 9.94
CA TYR A 67 -13.01 -0.21 9.47
C TYR A 67 -13.43 -0.96 8.21
N GLN A 68 -14.65 -1.47 8.16
CA GLN A 68 -15.16 -2.15 6.97
C GLN A 68 -15.11 -1.21 5.75
N LYS A 69 -15.65 0.00 5.90
CA LYS A 69 -15.65 0.99 4.82
C LYS A 69 -14.22 1.37 4.37
N LEU A 70 -13.30 1.51 5.31
CA LEU A 70 -11.90 1.80 5.01
C LEU A 70 -11.26 0.66 4.22
N LEU A 71 -11.42 -0.59 4.70
CA LEU A 71 -10.86 -1.76 4.05
C LEU A 71 -11.46 -1.98 2.65
N ASP A 72 -12.77 -1.79 2.49
CA ASP A 72 -13.46 -1.92 1.20
C ASP A 72 -12.92 -0.92 0.18
N VAL A 73 -12.75 0.35 0.58
CA VAL A 73 -12.22 1.40 -0.30
C VAL A 73 -10.78 1.12 -0.69
N LEU A 74 -9.94 0.74 0.27
CA LEU A 74 -8.53 0.41 0.01
C LEU A 74 -8.41 -0.82 -0.89
N TRP A 75 -9.18 -1.86 -0.63
CA TRP A 75 -9.20 -3.06 -1.46
C TRP A 75 -9.65 -2.76 -2.87
N GLN A 76 -10.76 -2.04 -3.03
CA GLN A 76 -11.27 -1.66 -4.35
C GLN A 76 -10.23 -0.84 -5.14
N GLN A 77 -9.57 0.12 -4.50
CA GLN A 77 -8.54 0.92 -5.14
C GLN A 77 -7.34 0.06 -5.61
N MET A 78 -6.93 -0.92 -4.81
CA MET A 78 -5.87 -1.86 -5.19
C MET A 78 -6.28 -2.73 -6.37
N VAL A 79 -7.49 -3.31 -6.31
CA VAL A 79 -8.04 -4.17 -7.37
C VAL A 79 -8.18 -3.40 -8.68
N ASP A 80 -8.76 -2.20 -8.64
CA ASP A 80 -8.94 -1.35 -9.84
C ASP A 80 -7.60 -0.99 -10.48
N GLY A 81 -6.60 -0.65 -9.66
CA GLY A 81 -5.25 -0.37 -10.13
C GLY A 81 -4.60 -1.57 -10.82
N ILE A 82 -4.72 -2.77 -10.25
CA ILE A 82 -4.21 -4.01 -10.87
C ILE A 82 -5.00 -4.34 -12.13
N ALA A 83 -6.33 -4.32 -12.06
CA ALA A 83 -7.23 -4.62 -13.17
C ALA A 83 -6.89 -3.79 -14.40
N THR A 84 -6.77 -2.49 -14.23
CA THR A 84 -6.45 -1.54 -15.30
C THR A 84 -5.09 -1.83 -15.94
N GLN A 85 -4.06 -2.01 -15.12
CA GLN A 85 -2.68 -2.16 -15.62
C GLN A 85 -2.41 -3.56 -16.19
N ARG A 86 -2.97 -4.59 -15.59
CA ARG A 86 -2.75 -5.99 -16.02
C ARG A 86 -3.84 -6.50 -16.97
N LYS A 87 -4.89 -5.71 -17.24
CA LYS A 87 -6.03 -6.07 -18.08
C LYS A 87 -6.70 -7.37 -17.60
N ILE A 88 -6.92 -7.45 -16.30
CA ILE A 88 -7.61 -8.55 -15.61
C ILE A 88 -8.95 -7.98 -15.11
N ALA A 89 -10.04 -8.74 -15.21
CA ALA A 89 -11.32 -8.29 -14.66
C ALA A 89 -11.26 -8.20 -13.11
N THR A 90 -11.95 -7.23 -12.54
CA THR A 90 -12.01 -7.02 -11.08
C THR A 90 -12.61 -8.24 -10.38
N GLU A 91 -13.59 -8.88 -10.99
CA GLU A 91 -14.23 -10.09 -10.52
C GLU A 91 -13.25 -11.27 -10.42
N ASP A 92 -12.36 -11.41 -11.42
CA ASP A 92 -11.34 -12.46 -11.42
C ASP A 92 -10.32 -12.22 -10.30
N LEU A 93 -9.92 -10.96 -10.05
CA LEU A 93 -9.02 -10.62 -8.95
C LEU A 93 -9.64 -10.91 -7.58
N ASN A 94 -10.91 -10.58 -7.40
CA ASN A 94 -11.64 -10.92 -6.18
C ASN A 94 -11.76 -12.45 -6.00
N LEU A 95 -12.08 -13.17 -7.06
CA LEU A 95 -12.13 -14.64 -7.03
C LEU A 95 -10.77 -15.26 -6.69
N MET A 96 -9.67 -14.70 -7.22
CA MET A 96 -8.31 -15.14 -6.85
C MET A 96 -8.02 -14.92 -5.37
N ALA A 97 -8.49 -13.81 -4.79
CA ALA A 97 -8.32 -13.51 -3.38
C ALA A 97 -9.15 -14.45 -2.50
N ASP A 98 -10.43 -14.62 -2.82
CA ASP A 98 -11.38 -15.43 -2.04
C ASP A 98 -11.01 -16.91 -2.04
N SER A 99 -10.52 -17.42 -3.17
CA SER A 99 -10.13 -18.82 -3.33
C SER A 99 -8.66 -19.10 -2.99
N LEU A 100 -7.88 -18.09 -2.58
CA LEU A 100 -6.43 -18.18 -2.36
C LEU A 100 -5.70 -18.84 -3.54
N LYS A 101 -6.10 -18.50 -4.76
CA LYS A 101 -5.69 -19.16 -5.99
C LYS A 101 -4.19 -18.99 -6.31
N ILE A 102 -3.59 -17.90 -5.83
CA ILE A 102 -2.20 -17.57 -6.08
C ILE A 102 -1.35 -18.02 -4.90
N GLN A 103 -0.70 -19.17 -5.02
CA GLN A 103 0.15 -19.76 -3.99
C GLN A 103 1.62 -19.82 -4.42
N LEU A 104 1.87 -20.11 -5.69
CA LEU A 104 3.21 -20.22 -6.27
C LEU A 104 3.46 -19.14 -7.31
N GLY A 105 4.72 -18.96 -7.67
CA GLY A 105 5.11 -18.02 -8.71
C GLY A 105 4.47 -18.33 -10.07
N GLU A 106 4.34 -19.60 -10.42
CA GLU A 106 3.70 -20.04 -11.66
C GLU A 106 2.22 -19.65 -11.71
N ASP A 107 1.51 -19.67 -10.57
CA ASP A 107 0.12 -19.21 -10.52
C ASP A 107 0.03 -17.71 -10.85
N ALA A 108 1.00 -16.92 -10.40
CA ALA A 108 1.06 -15.51 -10.69
C ALA A 108 1.28 -15.22 -12.19
N VAL A 109 2.13 -16.02 -12.85
CA VAL A 109 2.33 -15.94 -14.31
C VAL A 109 1.08 -16.38 -15.06
N LYS A 110 0.51 -17.55 -14.69
CA LYS A 110 -0.69 -18.10 -15.32
C LYS A 110 -1.88 -17.16 -15.26
N ASN A 111 -2.02 -16.43 -14.15
CA ASN A 111 -3.08 -15.46 -13.95
C ASN A 111 -2.67 -14.02 -14.35
N LYS A 112 -1.58 -13.85 -15.08
CA LYS A 112 -1.11 -12.57 -15.67
C LYS A 112 -0.78 -11.47 -14.65
N LEU A 113 -0.57 -11.83 -13.39
CA LEU A 113 -0.15 -10.88 -12.35
C LEU A 113 1.30 -10.44 -12.54
N VAL A 114 2.14 -11.36 -13.02
CA VAL A 114 3.53 -11.11 -13.42
C VAL A 114 3.78 -11.64 -14.83
N ASP A 115 4.83 -11.14 -15.49
CA ASP A 115 5.12 -11.52 -16.87
C ASP A 115 5.97 -12.79 -16.98
N LYS A 116 6.96 -12.94 -16.07
CA LYS A 116 7.87 -14.09 -16.05
C LYS A 116 8.41 -14.34 -14.64
N LEU A 117 8.89 -15.56 -14.44
CA LEU A 117 9.74 -15.91 -13.31
C LEU A 117 11.20 -15.81 -13.78
N LEU A 118 11.98 -14.94 -13.16
CA LEU A 118 13.38 -14.73 -13.51
C LEU A 118 14.22 -14.55 -12.23
N TYR A 119 15.41 -15.12 -12.24
CA TYR A 119 16.45 -14.77 -11.28
C TYR A 119 17.06 -13.40 -11.63
N ARG A 120 17.76 -12.82 -10.65
CA ARG A 120 18.31 -11.46 -10.80
C ARG A 120 19.29 -11.33 -11.96
N ASP A 121 20.14 -12.31 -12.19
CA ASP A 121 21.09 -12.38 -13.29
C ASP A 121 20.41 -12.38 -14.65
N GLU A 122 19.30 -13.12 -14.79
CA GLU A 122 18.49 -13.15 -16.00
C GLU A 122 17.84 -11.77 -16.27
N VAL A 123 17.34 -11.11 -15.21
CA VAL A 123 16.81 -9.73 -15.31
C VAL A 123 17.91 -8.76 -15.76
N LEU A 124 19.12 -8.88 -15.21
CA LEU A 124 20.25 -8.06 -15.62
C LEU A 124 20.65 -8.31 -17.08
N THR A 125 20.57 -9.55 -17.54
CA THR A 125 20.81 -9.92 -18.94
C THR A 125 19.77 -9.27 -19.87
N GLU A 126 18.47 -9.35 -19.53
CA GLU A 126 17.43 -8.64 -20.30
C GLU A 126 17.64 -7.10 -20.31
N LEU A 127 18.07 -6.53 -19.19
CA LEU A 127 18.37 -5.09 -19.11
C LEU A 127 19.57 -4.70 -19.99
N ARG A 128 20.67 -5.49 -19.97
CA ARG A 128 21.82 -5.25 -20.84
C ARG A 128 21.43 -5.28 -22.31
N ALA A 129 20.64 -6.28 -22.70
CA ALA A 129 20.15 -6.39 -24.07
C ALA A 129 19.33 -5.17 -24.50
N LYS A 130 18.46 -4.65 -23.62
CA LYS A 130 17.67 -3.44 -23.89
C LYS A 130 18.51 -2.17 -23.97
N LEU A 131 19.56 -2.07 -23.17
CA LEU A 131 20.44 -0.90 -23.10
C LEU A 131 21.56 -0.94 -24.15
N GLY A 132 21.75 -2.05 -24.86
CA GLY A 132 22.89 -2.24 -25.79
C GLY A 132 24.24 -2.27 -25.06
N VAL A 133 24.27 -2.70 -23.80
CA VAL A 133 25.48 -2.78 -22.97
C VAL A 133 26.01 -4.20 -23.02
N ASN A 134 27.36 -4.34 -23.15
CA ASN A 134 27.98 -5.66 -23.20
C ASN A 134 27.87 -6.40 -21.86
N GLU A 135 27.97 -7.75 -21.87
CA GLU A 135 27.88 -8.58 -20.66
C GLU A 135 28.91 -8.21 -19.58
N LYS A 136 30.07 -7.73 -19.98
CA LYS A 136 31.19 -7.38 -19.08
C LYS A 136 31.08 -5.99 -18.49
N ASP A 137 30.21 -5.15 -19.03
CA ASP A 137 30.06 -3.77 -18.59
C ASP A 137 29.01 -3.64 -17.48
N ASP A 138 29.24 -2.72 -16.58
CA ASP A 138 28.31 -2.43 -15.50
C ASP A 138 27.11 -1.61 -16.00
N ILE A 139 25.94 -1.95 -15.50
CA ILE A 139 24.73 -1.13 -15.73
C ILE A 139 24.75 0.05 -14.76
N ASN A 140 24.68 1.26 -15.28
CA ASN A 140 24.58 2.46 -14.46
C ASN A 140 23.18 2.59 -13.82
N PHE A 141 23.09 2.21 -12.56
CA PHE A 141 21.86 2.34 -11.79
C PHE A 141 21.79 3.67 -11.05
N ILE A 142 20.61 4.25 -11.01
CA ILE A 142 20.27 5.36 -10.12
C ILE A 142 19.28 4.88 -9.07
N SER A 143 19.50 5.21 -7.80
CA SER A 143 18.53 4.91 -6.76
C SER A 143 17.27 5.78 -6.91
N ALA A 144 16.11 5.25 -6.52
CA ALA A 144 14.85 5.99 -6.53
C ALA A 144 14.96 7.32 -5.77
N ALA A 145 15.65 7.34 -4.62
CA ALA A 145 15.88 8.56 -3.84
C ALA A 145 16.68 9.63 -4.61
N LYS A 146 17.67 9.22 -5.42
CA LYS A 146 18.39 10.15 -6.28
C LYS A 146 17.55 10.58 -7.47
N PHE A 147 16.78 9.67 -8.06
CA PHE A 147 15.91 9.96 -9.19
C PHE A 147 14.86 11.03 -8.83
N PHE A 148 14.18 10.90 -7.68
CA PHE A 148 13.21 11.89 -7.23
C PHE A 148 13.81 13.25 -6.85
N LYS A 149 15.13 13.33 -6.61
CA LYS A 149 15.83 14.60 -6.38
C LYS A 149 16.21 15.33 -7.66
N VAL A 150 16.16 14.65 -8.80
CA VAL A 150 16.42 15.29 -10.10
C VAL A 150 15.25 16.23 -10.39
N LYS A 151 15.49 17.54 -10.30
CA LYS A 151 14.51 18.54 -10.71
C LYS A 151 14.24 18.37 -12.20
N GLY A 152 13.05 17.95 -12.56
CA GLY A 152 12.62 17.94 -13.95
C GLY A 152 12.77 19.34 -14.53
N LYS A 153 13.18 19.43 -15.80
CA LYS A 153 13.19 20.69 -16.55
C LYS A 153 11.75 21.11 -16.94
N GLU A 154 10.79 20.91 -16.08
CA GLU A 154 9.47 21.50 -16.29
C GLU A 154 9.61 23.00 -16.16
N LYS A 155 9.57 23.69 -17.29
CA LYS A 155 9.26 25.10 -17.32
C LYS A 155 7.83 25.26 -16.81
N ILE A 156 7.69 25.43 -15.49
CA ILE A 156 6.42 25.87 -14.92
C ILE A 156 6.16 27.23 -15.54
N SER A 157 5.27 27.27 -16.54
CA SER A 157 4.73 28.50 -17.07
C SER A 157 3.96 29.19 -15.94
N ILE A 158 4.61 30.15 -15.30
CA ILE A 158 3.99 30.94 -14.24
C ILE A 158 3.00 31.89 -14.92
N GLY A 159 1.74 31.47 -15.04
CA GLY A 159 0.67 32.34 -15.48
C GLY A 159 0.53 33.53 -14.54
N LYS A 160 -0.12 34.61 -15.02
CA LYS A 160 -0.37 35.85 -14.21
C LYS A 160 -1.24 35.57 -12.95
N LYS A 161 -2.00 34.49 -12.94
CA LYS A 161 -2.83 34.09 -11.78
C LYS A 161 -2.11 32.96 -11.02
N LYS A 162 -1.93 33.13 -9.71
CA LYS A 162 -1.29 32.17 -8.82
C LYS A 162 -2.32 31.61 -7.84
N ILE A 163 -2.31 30.31 -7.65
CA ILE A 163 -3.05 29.64 -6.57
C ILE A 163 -1.99 29.19 -5.56
N ALA A 164 -2.12 29.64 -4.31
CA ALA A 164 -1.31 29.14 -3.21
C ALA A 164 -2.02 27.91 -2.62
N LEU A 165 -1.31 26.79 -2.54
CA LEU A 165 -1.77 25.60 -1.85
C LEU A 165 -0.98 25.45 -0.55
N VAL A 166 -1.67 25.59 0.58
CA VAL A 166 -1.08 25.46 1.91
C VAL A 166 -1.50 24.11 2.50
N TYR A 167 -0.52 23.29 2.84
CA TYR A 167 -0.74 22.00 3.51
C TYR A 167 -0.53 22.17 5.00
N ALA A 168 -1.48 21.75 5.83
CA ALA A 168 -1.32 21.55 7.26
C ALA A 168 -1.29 20.02 7.51
N ILE A 169 -0.10 19.48 7.78
CA ILE A 169 0.11 18.05 7.99
C ILE A 169 0.69 17.86 9.40
N GLY A 170 0.05 17.03 10.22
CA GLY A 170 0.50 16.72 11.56
C GLY A 170 -0.64 16.57 12.55
N GLN A 171 -0.29 16.43 13.81
CA GLN A 171 -1.26 16.43 14.90
C GLN A 171 -1.73 17.87 15.18
N ILE A 172 -3.03 18.01 15.42
CA ILE A 172 -3.61 19.28 15.85
C ILE A 172 -3.62 19.27 17.38
N GLY A 173 -2.83 20.12 18.00
CA GLY A 173 -2.73 20.29 19.44
C GLY A 173 -2.94 21.73 19.86
N VAL A 174 -3.10 21.98 21.17
CA VAL A 174 -3.13 23.32 21.76
C VAL A 174 -1.74 23.59 22.35
N GLY A 175 -1.11 24.69 21.96
CA GLY A 175 0.21 25.11 22.43
C GLY A 175 1.19 25.41 21.30
N GLU A 176 2.43 25.72 21.66
CA GLU A 176 3.53 25.84 20.70
C GLU A 176 3.94 24.45 20.26
N GLY A 177 4.02 24.21 18.93
CA GLY A 177 4.49 22.95 18.39
C GLY A 177 6.01 22.78 18.57
N ASP A 178 6.47 21.55 18.65
CA ASP A 178 7.90 21.26 18.57
C ASP A 178 8.40 21.51 17.13
N GLU A 179 9.53 22.22 17.00
CA GLU A 179 10.21 22.50 15.73
C GLU A 179 10.89 21.25 15.13
#